data_2d36ce0685857ca3ebaf5b1930733013
#
_entry.id   2d36ce0685857ca3ebaf5b1930733013
#
_cell.length_a   1.000
_cell.length_b   1.000
_cell.length_c   1.000
_cell.angle_alpha   90.00
_cell.angle_beta   90.00
_cell.angle_gamma   90.00
#
_symmetry.space_group_name_H-M   'P 1'
#
loop_
_entity.id
_entity.type
_entity.pdbx_description
1 polymer ?
#
loop_
_entity_poly.entity_id
_entity_poly.type
_entity_poly.pdbx_seq_one_letter_code
_entity_poly.pdbx_strand_id
1 'polypeptide(L)'
;MAQALESSTNLEKLSQIISSLLGNSHAVGLPAVLGIYRTKEILSDLENLIGVPVFEIPTMPPSVTGLRLKETFEQHLHKQGVKLFTQKRVIGVKITDKGNNFILNIGNNQLDFKVQSQSVILASGRFLGKGLHAGRKQIKETIFDLPVHQPWDRSQWHLKDFLDPRGHPINRAGLEVDDLFRPLNRSGHPAFRMLFAIGSILAHQDWIRMKCGSGLAIATAYGAVKALLKLKDKQIKPNNEAICTISEKF
;
A
#
# COMPACT_ATOMS: atom_id res chain seq x y z
N MET A 1 21.18 15.67 1.43
CA MET A 1 22.28 15.03 0.66
C MET A 1 21.80 14.59 -0.72
N ALA A 2 20.82 13.70 -0.89
CA ALA A 2 20.40 13.21 -2.21
C ALA A 2 20.05 14.34 -3.22
N GLN A 3 19.25 15.32 -2.81
CA GLN A 3 18.91 16.47 -3.65
C GLN A 3 20.12 17.35 -3.97
N ALA A 4 21.11 17.46 -3.07
CA ALA A 4 22.31 18.24 -3.32
C ALA A 4 23.21 17.65 -4.43
N LEU A 5 23.14 16.34 -4.64
CA LEU A 5 23.87 15.66 -5.71
C LEU A 5 23.22 15.79 -7.09
N GLU A 6 22.05 16.46 -7.19
CA GLU A 6 21.45 16.84 -8.48
C GLU A 6 22.12 18.08 -9.10
N SER A 7 23.03 18.72 -8.36
CA SER A 7 23.88 19.81 -8.87
C SER A 7 25.15 19.21 -9.51
N SER A 8 25.46 19.62 -10.74
CA SER A 8 26.67 19.22 -11.47
C SER A 8 27.94 19.51 -10.69
N THR A 9 28.03 20.68 -10.07
CA THR A 9 29.20 21.07 -9.24
C THR A 9 29.44 20.10 -8.08
N ASN A 10 28.37 19.65 -7.40
CA ASN A 10 28.51 18.70 -6.29
C ASN A 10 28.86 17.30 -6.81
N LEU A 11 28.33 16.92 -7.96
CA LEU A 11 28.62 15.65 -8.60
C LEU A 11 30.09 15.57 -9.04
N GLU A 12 30.63 16.66 -9.64
CA GLU A 12 32.04 16.78 -9.99
C GLU A 12 32.96 16.70 -8.78
N LYS A 13 32.64 17.37 -7.68
CA LYS A 13 33.40 17.24 -6.41
C LYS A 13 33.40 15.81 -5.89
N LEU A 14 32.23 15.14 -5.94
CA LEU A 14 32.13 13.75 -5.54
C LEU A 14 32.97 12.85 -6.43
N SER A 15 32.93 13.03 -7.76
CA SER A 15 33.70 12.24 -8.71
C SER A 15 35.20 12.40 -8.49
N GLN A 16 35.70 13.61 -8.20
CA GLN A 16 37.12 13.85 -7.90
C GLN A 16 37.56 13.08 -6.63
N ILE A 17 36.73 13.10 -5.57
CA ILE A 17 37.02 12.35 -4.34
C ILE A 17 37.04 10.85 -4.64
N ILE A 18 36.04 10.33 -5.35
CA ILE A 18 35.96 8.92 -5.69
C ILE A 18 37.18 8.50 -6.54
N SER A 19 37.52 9.28 -7.56
CA SER A 19 38.66 8.99 -8.46
C SER A 19 39.99 8.93 -7.69
N SER A 20 40.15 9.77 -6.67
CA SER A 20 41.37 9.74 -5.83
C SER A 20 41.48 8.48 -4.94
N LEU A 21 40.37 7.80 -4.70
CA LEU A 21 40.28 6.60 -3.84
C LEU A 21 40.08 5.32 -4.64
N LEU A 22 39.88 5.41 -5.96
CA LEU A 22 39.42 4.30 -6.79
C LEU A 22 40.46 3.16 -6.88
N GLY A 23 41.75 3.48 -6.94
CA GLY A 23 42.81 2.51 -7.09
C GLY A 23 42.56 1.53 -8.26
N ASN A 24 42.63 0.24 -8.01
CA ASN A 24 42.35 -0.82 -8.98
C ASN A 24 40.89 -1.33 -8.94
N SER A 25 39.95 -0.57 -8.37
CA SER A 25 38.56 -1.01 -8.26
C SER A 25 37.85 -0.97 -9.60
N HIS A 26 37.03 -2.01 -9.88
CA HIS A 26 36.30 -2.16 -11.13
C HIS A 26 34.86 -1.65 -11.05
N ALA A 27 34.39 -1.25 -9.89
CA ALA A 27 33.07 -0.69 -9.66
C ALA A 27 33.01 0.08 -8.34
N VAL A 28 32.05 1.01 -8.21
CA VAL A 28 31.85 1.82 -6.98
C VAL A 28 30.45 1.59 -6.45
N GLY A 29 30.34 1.16 -5.19
CA GLY A 29 29.06 1.06 -4.46
C GLY A 29 28.88 2.28 -3.56
N LEU A 30 27.79 3.02 -3.73
CA LEU A 30 27.42 4.17 -2.92
C LEU A 30 26.13 3.89 -2.13
N PRO A 31 25.94 4.50 -0.95
CA PRO A 31 24.61 4.54 -0.36
C PRO A 31 23.60 5.10 -1.37
N ALA A 32 22.33 4.64 -1.31
CA ALA A 32 21.28 5.11 -2.20
C ALA A 32 20.93 6.60 -1.95
N VAL A 33 21.77 7.50 -2.48
CA VAL A 33 21.70 8.95 -2.28
C VAL A 33 21.90 9.76 -3.58
N LEU A 34 21.95 9.10 -4.73
CA LEU A 34 22.21 9.75 -6.03
C LEU A 34 20.93 10.39 -6.60
N GLY A 35 20.51 11.50 -6.00
CA GLY A 35 19.35 12.27 -6.42
C GLY A 35 18.00 11.67 -6.00
N ILE A 36 16.95 12.46 -6.16
CA ILE A 36 15.54 12.08 -5.94
C ILE A 36 14.80 12.01 -7.28
N TYR A 37 14.95 13.03 -8.12
CA TYR A 37 14.19 13.19 -9.36
C TYR A 37 14.93 12.69 -10.59
N ARG A 38 16.27 12.84 -10.62
CA ARG A 38 17.13 12.58 -11.78
C ARG A 38 18.14 11.46 -11.56
N THR A 39 17.79 10.47 -10.77
CA THR A 39 18.71 9.40 -10.32
C THR A 39 19.45 8.70 -11.47
N LYS A 40 18.73 8.36 -12.55
CA LYS A 40 19.35 7.67 -13.71
C LYS A 40 20.40 8.53 -14.41
N GLU A 41 20.11 9.82 -14.58
CA GLU A 41 21.00 10.78 -15.20
C GLU A 41 22.26 10.97 -14.33
N ILE A 42 22.07 11.21 -13.03
CA ILE A 42 23.16 11.41 -12.08
C ILE A 42 24.08 10.16 -12.01
N LEU A 43 23.47 8.97 -12.03
CA LEU A 43 24.24 7.73 -12.02
C LEU A 43 25.08 7.61 -13.29
N SER A 44 24.49 7.86 -14.47
CA SER A 44 25.20 7.84 -15.74
C SER A 44 26.29 8.92 -15.84
N ASP A 45 25.99 10.14 -15.36
CA ASP A 45 26.96 11.25 -15.33
C ASP A 45 28.16 10.89 -14.42
N LEU A 46 27.89 10.30 -13.26
CA LEU A 46 28.95 9.90 -12.32
C LEU A 46 29.80 8.76 -12.91
N GLU A 47 29.19 7.75 -13.53
CA GLU A 47 29.92 6.68 -14.25
C GLU A 47 30.82 7.24 -15.33
N ASN A 48 30.34 8.20 -16.12
CA ASN A 48 31.14 8.86 -17.15
C ASN A 48 32.31 9.65 -16.56
N LEU A 49 32.13 10.29 -15.41
CA LEU A 49 33.18 11.09 -14.75
C LEU A 49 34.28 10.22 -14.12
N ILE A 50 33.95 9.05 -13.58
CA ILE A 50 34.93 8.19 -12.87
C ILE A 50 35.43 7.01 -13.72
N GLY A 51 34.77 6.70 -14.83
CA GLY A 51 35.18 5.66 -15.77
C GLY A 51 34.95 4.20 -15.37
N VAL A 52 34.17 3.97 -14.28
CA VAL A 52 33.78 2.63 -13.83
C VAL A 52 32.29 2.59 -13.45
N PRO A 53 31.65 1.41 -13.52
CA PRO A 53 30.26 1.24 -13.12
C PRO A 53 29.98 1.68 -11.67
N VAL A 54 28.82 2.32 -11.46
CA VAL A 54 28.33 2.76 -10.16
C VAL A 54 27.02 2.05 -9.83
N PHE A 55 26.85 1.60 -8.60
CA PHE A 55 25.60 1.05 -8.12
C PHE A 55 25.24 1.60 -6.75
N GLU A 56 23.93 1.67 -6.47
CA GLU A 56 23.42 2.12 -5.18
C GLU A 56 23.12 0.95 -4.26
N ILE A 57 23.50 1.11 -2.99
CA ILE A 57 23.21 0.17 -1.91
C ILE A 57 22.03 0.74 -1.11
N PRO A 58 20.87 0.04 -1.06
CA PRO A 58 19.74 0.48 -0.24
C PRO A 58 20.14 0.66 1.22
N THR A 59 19.74 1.78 1.81
CA THR A 59 20.02 2.12 3.21
C THR A 59 18.77 2.00 4.08
N MET A 60 18.96 1.85 5.38
CA MET A 60 17.89 1.94 6.37
C MET A 60 17.23 3.34 6.34
N PRO A 61 15.98 3.48 6.85
CA PRO A 61 15.34 4.79 6.92
C PRO A 61 16.21 5.87 7.60
N PRO A 62 16.16 7.12 7.10
CA PRO A 62 15.32 7.60 6.01
C PRO A 62 15.77 7.07 4.63
N SER A 63 14.87 6.40 3.91
CA SER A 63 15.17 5.74 2.64
C SER A 63 14.94 6.69 1.46
N VAL A 64 16.00 7.03 0.74
CA VAL A 64 15.88 7.85 -0.49
C VAL A 64 15.13 7.10 -1.59
N THR A 65 15.30 5.78 -1.69
CA THR A 65 14.53 4.95 -2.63
C THR A 65 13.03 5.00 -2.34
N GLY A 66 12.64 5.04 -1.08
CA GLY A 66 11.24 5.24 -0.67
C GLY A 66 10.69 6.62 -1.05
N LEU A 67 11.51 7.68 -0.90
CA LEU A 67 11.15 9.02 -1.34
C LEU A 67 10.97 9.07 -2.87
N ARG A 68 11.86 8.50 -3.65
CA ARG A 68 11.74 8.42 -5.11
C ARG A 68 10.45 7.73 -5.55
N LEU A 69 10.13 6.61 -4.90
CA LEU A 69 8.89 5.89 -5.16
C LEU A 69 7.67 6.77 -4.87
N LYS A 70 7.65 7.43 -3.70
CA LYS A 70 6.57 8.35 -3.32
C LYS A 70 6.39 9.46 -4.35
N GLU A 71 7.45 10.19 -4.70
CA GLU A 71 7.41 11.29 -5.67
C GLU A 71 6.93 10.81 -7.04
N THR A 72 7.41 9.67 -7.51
CA THR A 72 6.98 9.07 -8.77
C THR A 72 5.48 8.77 -8.78
N PHE A 73 4.96 8.18 -7.69
CA PHE A 73 3.54 7.91 -7.56
C PHE A 73 2.70 9.19 -7.49
N GLU A 74 3.08 10.16 -6.67
CA GLU A 74 2.33 11.41 -6.52
C GLU A 74 2.23 12.16 -7.84
N GLN A 75 3.32 12.29 -8.57
CA GLN A 75 3.33 12.93 -9.90
C GLN A 75 2.46 12.18 -10.91
N HIS A 76 2.53 10.84 -10.93
CA HIS A 76 1.76 10.04 -11.87
C HIS A 76 0.27 10.05 -11.55
N LEU A 77 -0.12 9.94 -10.29
CA LEU A 77 -1.51 9.96 -9.85
C LEU A 77 -2.20 11.29 -10.20
N HIS A 78 -1.51 12.42 -10.03
CA HIS A 78 -2.02 13.72 -10.47
C HIS A 78 -2.29 13.77 -11.97
N LYS A 79 -1.36 13.28 -12.80
CA LYS A 79 -1.54 13.20 -14.25
C LYS A 79 -2.72 12.32 -14.68
N GLN A 80 -3.05 11.32 -13.88
CA GLN A 80 -4.21 10.43 -14.10
C GLN A 80 -5.52 10.99 -13.52
N GLY A 81 -5.54 12.22 -13.02
CA GLY A 81 -6.75 12.85 -12.44
C GLY A 81 -7.15 12.29 -11.07
N VAL A 82 -6.27 11.55 -10.40
CA VAL A 82 -6.53 11.02 -9.06
C VAL A 82 -6.44 12.14 -8.03
N LYS A 83 -7.49 12.28 -7.22
CA LYS A 83 -7.50 13.23 -6.10
C LYS A 83 -6.82 12.62 -4.88
N LEU A 84 -5.75 13.24 -4.41
CA LEU A 84 -5.02 12.86 -3.22
C LEU A 84 -5.38 13.79 -2.05
N PHE A 85 -5.82 13.21 -0.94
CA PHE A 85 -6.11 13.94 0.31
C PHE A 85 -5.03 13.59 1.34
N THR A 86 -3.88 14.26 1.24
CA THR A 86 -2.76 14.05 2.16
C THR A 86 -3.05 14.62 3.55
N GLN A 87 -2.46 14.02 4.60
CA GLN A 87 -2.60 14.47 5.99
C GLN A 87 -4.06 14.44 6.51
N LYS A 88 -4.94 13.66 5.88
CA LYS A 88 -6.33 13.47 6.26
C LYS A 88 -6.60 12.01 6.63
N ARG A 89 -7.61 11.79 7.44
CA ARG A 89 -8.04 10.48 7.90
C ARG A 89 -9.51 10.26 7.62
N VAL A 90 -9.90 9.01 7.42
CA VAL A 90 -11.30 8.61 7.52
C VAL A 90 -11.61 8.49 9.01
N ILE A 91 -12.48 9.37 9.52
CA ILE A 91 -12.88 9.43 10.91
C ILE A 91 -14.24 8.77 11.18
N GLY A 92 -14.92 8.33 10.14
CA GLY A 92 -16.17 7.59 10.24
C GLY A 92 -16.71 7.22 8.86
N VAL A 93 -17.58 6.22 8.84
CA VAL A 93 -18.23 5.73 7.64
C VAL A 93 -19.73 5.58 7.89
N LYS A 94 -20.54 6.06 6.95
CA LYS A 94 -21.98 5.74 6.86
C LYS A 94 -22.20 4.87 5.63
N ILE A 95 -22.87 3.76 5.83
CA ILE A 95 -23.18 2.80 4.77
C ILE A 95 -24.65 2.96 4.41
N THR A 96 -24.93 3.09 3.12
CA THR A 96 -26.28 3.25 2.56
C THR A 96 -26.55 2.18 1.49
N ASP A 97 -27.79 2.08 1.01
CA ASP A 97 -28.18 1.14 -0.04
C ASP A 97 -27.79 -0.32 0.23
N LYS A 98 -28.03 -0.80 1.44
CA LYS A 98 -27.72 -2.19 1.83
C LYS A 98 -26.25 -2.58 1.55
N GLY A 99 -25.30 -1.62 1.68
CA GLY A 99 -23.88 -1.85 1.50
C GLY A 99 -23.35 -1.59 0.09
N ASN A 100 -24.11 -0.91 -0.76
CA ASN A 100 -23.65 -0.55 -2.11
C ASN A 100 -23.11 0.87 -2.23
N ASN A 101 -23.37 1.75 -1.23
CA ASN A 101 -22.84 3.11 -1.20
C ASN A 101 -22.23 3.43 0.16
N PHE A 102 -21.12 4.14 0.13
CA PHE A 102 -20.34 4.54 1.30
C PHE A 102 -20.23 6.07 1.35
N ILE A 103 -20.44 6.64 2.52
CA ILE A 103 -20.14 8.04 2.80
C ILE A 103 -19.00 8.05 3.81
N LEU A 104 -17.83 8.44 3.38
CA LEU A 104 -16.61 8.53 4.18
C LEU A 104 -16.50 9.94 4.76
N ASN A 105 -16.45 10.07 6.07
CA ASN A 105 -16.19 11.32 6.76
C ASN A 105 -14.67 11.51 6.82
N ILE A 106 -14.17 12.59 6.23
CA ILE A 106 -12.75 12.89 6.13
C ILE A 106 -12.41 14.06 7.03
N GLY A 107 -11.34 13.94 7.81
CA GLY A 107 -10.86 14.96 8.70
C GLY A 107 -9.78 14.44 9.63
N ASN A 108 -9.42 15.21 10.67
CA ASN A 108 -8.48 14.78 11.70
C ASN A 108 -9.17 14.75 13.08
N ASN A 109 -9.37 15.93 13.69
CA ASN A 109 -10.07 16.05 14.97
C ASN A 109 -11.56 16.36 14.79
N GLN A 110 -11.91 16.93 13.65
CA GLN A 110 -13.28 17.27 13.24
C GLN A 110 -13.52 16.86 11.79
N LEU A 111 -14.77 16.89 11.38
CA LEU A 111 -15.18 16.63 10.00
C LEU A 111 -14.78 17.83 9.13
N ASP A 112 -13.94 17.58 8.12
CA ASP A 112 -13.59 18.59 7.12
C ASP A 112 -14.56 18.51 5.92
N PHE A 113 -14.75 17.31 5.37
CA PHE A 113 -15.65 17.06 4.25
C PHE A 113 -16.08 15.59 4.18
N LYS A 114 -16.99 15.29 3.27
CA LYS A 114 -17.48 13.93 3.02
C LYS A 114 -17.14 13.49 1.59
N VAL A 115 -16.80 12.21 1.44
CA VAL A 115 -16.63 11.57 0.14
C VAL A 115 -17.69 10.48 0.00
N GLN A 116 -18.50 10.58 -1.03
CA GLN A 116 -19.44 9.53 -1.40
C GLN A 116 -18.82 8.62 -2.45
N SER A 117 -18.93 7.31 -2.27
CA SER A 117 -18.33 6.31 -3.16
C SER A 117 -19.22 5.06 -3.26
N GLN A 118 -19.28 4.46 -4.45
CA GLN A 118 -19.92 3.17 -4.69
C GLN A 118 -19.04 1.98 -4.29
N SER A 119 -17.75 2.18 -4.14
CA SER A 119 -16.81 1.14 -3.75
C SER A 119 -15.68 1.71 -2.92
N VAL A 120 -15.14 0.91 -2.01
CA VAL A 120 -14.01 1.29 -1.16
C VAL A 120 -12.97 0.18 -1.19
N ILE A 121 -11.70 0.56 -1.30
CA ILE A 121 -10.55 -0.34 -1.13
C ILE A 121 -9.83 0.08 0.15
N LEU A 122 -9.84 -0.79 1.15
CA LEU A 122 -9.22 -0.59 2.44
C LEU A 122 -7.74 -0.97 2.37
N ALA A 123 -6.87 0.02 2.24
CA ALA A 123 -5.41 -0.13 2.20
C ALA A 123 -4.74 0.49 3.44
N SER A 124 -5.45 0.48 4.57
CA SER A 124 -5.12 1.23 5.79
C SER A 124 -3.94 0.65 6.58
N GLY A 125 -3.43 -0.52 6.18
CA GLY A 125 -2.35 -1.19 6.89
C GLY A 125 -2.76 -1.72 8.26
N ARG A 126 -1.78 -2.09 9.06
CA ARG A 126 -1.99 -2.58 10.44
C ARG A 126 -1.81 -1.45 11.46
N PHE A 127 -1.03 -1.70 12.49
CA PHE A 127 -0.87 -0.82 13.66
C PHE A 127 -0.23 0.52 13.32
N LEU A 128 0.85 0.55 12.53
CA LEU A 128 1.52 1.78 12.11
C LEU A 128 0.64 2.62 11.18
N GLY A 129 -0.06 1.99 10.25
CA GLY A 129 -1.04 2.63 9.37
C GLY A 129 -2.36 2.98 10.07
N LYS A 130 -2.55 2.53 11.33
CA LYS A 130 -3.76 2.72 12.13
C LYS A 130 -5.02 2.06 11.56
N GLY A 131 -4.89 1.14 10.61
CA GLY A 131 -6.00 0.30 10.14
C GLY A 131 -6.46 -0.69 11.19
N LEU A 132 -5.52 -1.15 12.05
CA LEU A 132 -5.79 -1.96 13.22
C LEU A 132 -5.37 -1.22 14.49
N HIS A 133 -6.15 -1.37 15.54
CA HIS A 133 -5.88 -0.86 16.87
C HIS A 133 -5.77 -2.01 17.88
N ALA A 134 -4.61 -2.15 18.52
CA ALA A 134 -4.39 -3.14 19.57
C ALA A 134 -4.87 -2.58 20.92
N GLY A 135 -6.05 -2.98 21.33
CA GLY A 135 -6.62 -2.63 22.63
C GLY A 135 -6.12 -3.52 23.76
N ARG A 136 -6.68 -3.35 24.96
CA ARG A 136 -6.32 -4.18 26.11
C ARG A 136 -6.81 -5.64 25.99
N LYS A 137 -7.93 -5.89 25.32
CA LYS A 137 -8.54 -7.21 25.21
C LYS A 137 -8.45 -7.81 23.83
N GLN A 138 -8.52 -6.97 22.78
CA GLN A 138 -8.60 -7.43 21.39
C GLN A 138 -8.05 -6.38 20.43
N ILE A 139 -7.71 -6.85 19.23
CA ILE A 139 -7.39 -6.01 18.08
C ILE A 139 -8.69 -5.68 17.35
N LYS A 140 -8.86 -4.43 16.95
CA LYS A 140 -10.04 -3.93 16.21
C LYS A 140 -9.62 -3.30 14.89
N GLU A 141 -10.41 -3.50 13.86
CA GLU A 141 -10.35 -2.69 12.65
C GLU A 141 -11.04 -1.34 12.94
N THR A 142 -10.45 -0.24 12.45
CA THR A 142 -10.74 1.10 12.98
C THR A 142 -11.76 1.90 12.17
N ILE A 143 -12.14 1.46 10.96
CA ILE A 143 -12.96 2.24 10.03
C ILE A 143 -14.35 1.64 9.85
N PHE A 144 -14.45 0.32 9.64
CA PHE A 144 -15.70 -0.40 9.37
C PHE A 144 -16.12 -1.35 10.50
N ASP A 145 -15.32 -1.43 11.58
CA ASP A 145 -15.51 -2.37 12.71
C ASP A 145 -15.62 -3.84 12.24
N LEU A 146 -14.79 -4.20 11.26
CA LEU A 146 -14.74 -5.56 10.70
C LEU A 146 -14.12 -6.56 11.68
N PRO A 147 -14.53 -7.83 11.64
CA PRO A 147 -13.89 -8.88 12.41
C PRO A 147 -12.41 -9.00 12.05
N VAL A 148 -11.56 -9.11 13.05
CA VAL A 148 -10.12 -9.27 12.91
C VAL A 148 -9.73 -10.69 13.32
N HIS A 149 -9.10 -11.43 12.42
CA HIS A 149 -8.41 -12.67 12.76
C HIS A 149 -7.25 -12.35 13.70
N GLN A 150 -7.24 -12.95 14.89
CA GLN A 150 -6.24 -12.70 15.92
C GLN A 150 -6.20 -13.86 16.91
N PRO A 151 -5.12 -14.03 17.68
CA PRO A 151 -5.10 -14.98 18.79
C PRO A 151 -6.23 -14.68 19.77
N TRP A 152 -6.80 -15.74 20.37
CA TRP A 152 -7.94 -15.65 21.28
C TRP A 152 -7.68 -14.74 22.48
N ASP A 153 -6.47 -14.79 23.04
CA ASP A 153 -6.09 -14.02 24.21
C ASP A 153 -4.81 -13.20 23.96
N ARG A 154 -4.71 -12.06 24.64
CA ARG A 154 -3.55 -11.16 24.54
C ARG A 154 -2.24 -11.83 24.96
N SER A 155 -2.25 -12.75 25.91
CA SER A 155 -1.07 -13.50 26.33
C SER A 155 -0.45 -14.34 25.21
N GLN A 156 -1.25 -14.67 24.18
CA GLN A 156 -0.82 -15.41 22.99
C GLN A 156 -0.32 -14.52 21.85
N TRP A 157 -0.34 -13.19 21.99
CA TRP A 157 0.09 -12.29 20.93
C TRP A 157 1.59 -12.39 20.62
N HIS A 158 2.38 -12.66 21.67
CA HIS A 158 3.83 -12.73 21.56
C HIS A 158 4.34 -14.07 22.09
N LEU A 159 5.36 -14.62 21.46
CA LEU A 159 6.14 -15.71 22.01
C LEU A 159 7.16 -15.16 23.01
N LYS A 160 7.71 -16.04 23.87
CA LYS A 160 8.63 -15.66 24.93
C LYS A 160 9.87 -14.93 24.40
N ASP A 161 10.45 -15.47 23.33
CA ASP A 161 11.68 -14.95 22.77
C ASP A 161 11.38 -13.87 21.72
N PHE A 162 11.97 -12.69 21.85
CA PHE A 162 11.74 -11.55 20.95
C PHE A 162 12.07 -11.86 19.49
N LEU A 163 13.12 -12.62 19.22
CA LEU A 163 13.54 -13.06 17.89
C LEU A 163 13.13 -14.50 17.59
N ASP A 164 12.02 -14.99 18.14
CA ASP A 164 11.57 -16.34 17.90
C ASP A 164 11.44 -16.63 16.39
N PRO A 165 12.09 -17.68 15.87
CA PRO A 165 12.09 -17.99 14.44
C PRO A 165 10.71 -18.32 13.87
N ARG A 166 9.73 -18.68 14.70
CA ARG A 166 8.32 -18.89 14.29
C ARG A 166 7.55 -17.59 14.08
N GLY A 167 8.07 -16.45 14.57
CA GLY A 167 7.41 -15.16 14.62
C GLY A 167 6.30 -15.08 15.66
N HIS A 168 5.87 -13.86 15.95
CA HIS A 168 4.80 -13.64 16.92
C HIS A 168 3.42 -13.75 16.27
N PRO A 169 2.45 -14.45 16.90
CA PRO A 169 1.10 -14.62 16.33
C PRO A 169 0.40 -13.29 15.96
N ILE A 170 0.64 -12.23 16.72
CA ILE A 170 0.09 -10.88 16.41
C ILE A 170 0.49 -10.38 15.01
N ASN A 171 1.65 -10.82 14.50
CA ASN A 171 2.11 -10.42 13.16
C ASN A 171 1.24 -10.98 12.03
N ARG A 172 0.40 -11.99 12.33
CA ARG A 172 -0.55 -12.59 11.40
C ARG A 172 -1.98 -12.08 11.58
N ALA A 173 -2.21 -11.21 12.56
CA ALA A 173 -3.52 -10.61 12.78
C ALA A 173 -3.91 -9.70 11.62
N GLY A 174 -5.19 -9.72 11.22
CA GLY A 174 -5.68 -8.91 10.10
C GLY A 174 -7.10 -9.31 9.69
N LEU A 175 -7.55 -8.79 8.56
CA LEU A 175 -8.84 -9.09 7.97
C LEU A 175 -8.75 -10.35 7.11
N GLU A 176 -9.68 -11.28 7.33
CA GLU A 176 -9.91 -12.38 6.39
C GLU A 176 -10.74 -11.87 5.21
N VAL A 177 -10.43 -12.37 4.02
CA VAL A 177 -11.10 -11.97 2.78
C VAL A 177 -11.48 -13.20 1.97
N ASP A 178 -12.48 -13.04 1.10
CA ASP A 178 -12.80 -14.02 0.08
C ASP A 178 -11.85 -13.93 -1.14
N ASP A 179 -12.07 -14.80 -2.15
CA ASP A 179 -11.28 -14.84 -3.39
C ASP A 179 -11.37 -13.54 -4.24
N LEU A 180 -12.30 -12.66 -3.92
CA LEU A 180 -12.45 -11.33 -4.53
C LEU A 180 -11.88 -10.21 -3.67
N PHE A 181 -11.11 -10.54 -2.62
CA PHE A 181 -10.55 -9.59 -1.66
C PHE A 181 -11.59 -8.78 -0.86
N ARG A 182 -12.81 -9.31 -0.68
CA ARG A 182 -13.84 -8.67 0.15
C ARG A 182 -13.70 -9.16 1.60
N PRO A 183 -13.61 -8.24 2.57
CA PRO A 183 -13.52 -8.61 3.99
C PRO A 183 -14.73 -9.44 4.43
N LEU A 184 -14.47 -10.48 5.23
CA LEU A 184 -15.50 -11.38 5.75
C LEU A 184 -16.11 -10.82 7.05
N ASN A 185 -17.39 -11.06 7.21
CA ASN A 185 -18.10 -10.85 8.48
C ASN A 185 -17.91 -12.08 9.40
N ARG A 186 -18.50 -12.04 10.60
CA ARG A 186 -18.40 -13.14 11.58
C ARG A 186 -19.01 -14.47 11.12
N SER A 187 -19.87 -14.44 10.11
CA SER A 187 -20.49 -15.64 9.53
C SER A 187 -19.72 -16.19 8.32
N GLY A 188 -18.52 -15.65 8.02
CA GLY A 188 -17.69 -16.10 6.91
C GLY A 188 -18.15 -15.62 5.53
N HIS A 189 -19.11 -14.68 5.48
CA HIS A 189 -19.57 -14.08 4.22
C HIS A 189 -18.98 -12.68 4.04
N PRO A 190 -18.88 -12.17 2.78
CA PRO A 190 -18.47 -10.79 2.55
C PRO A 190 -19.30 -9.79 3.36
N ALA A 191 -18.64 -8.95 4.14
CA ALA A 191 -19.32 -7.95 4.96
C ALA A 191 -20.10 -6.94 4.11
N PHE A 192 -19.52 -6.52 2.99
CA PHE A 192 -20.13 -5.63 2.01
C PHE A 192 -19.72 -6.03 0.61
N ARG A 193 -20.66 -5.88 -0.34
CA ARG A 193 -20.43 -6.30 -1.74
C ARG A 193 -19.29 -5.55 -2.41
N MET A 194 -19.16 -4.23 -2.16
CA MET A 194 -18.25 -3.33 -2.85
C MET A 194 -17.16 -2.76 -1.92
N LEU A 195 -16.86 -3.46 -0.82
CA LEU A 195 -15.72 -3.20 0.04
C LEU A 195 -14.65 -4.23 -0.19
N PHE A 196 -13.41 -3.78 -0.38
CA PHE A 196 -12.24 -4.62 -0.62
C PHE A 196 -11.15 -4.29 0.39
N ALA A 197 -10.29 -5.24 0.73
CA ALA A 197 -9.14 -5.03 1.60
C ALA A 197 -7.86 -5.55 0.92
N ILE A 198 -6.76 -4.81 1.05
CA ILE A 198 -5.50 -5.11 0.37
C ILE A 198 -4.28 -4.80 1.24
N GLY A 199 -3.16 -5.40 0.89
CA GLY A 199 -1.87 -5.12 1.52
C GLY A 199 -1.77 -5.67 2.94
N SER A 200 -1.04 -4.99 3.80
CA SER A 200 -0.66 -5.51 5.11
C SER A 200 -1.78 -5.62 6.14
N ILE A 201 -2.99 -5.10 5.86
CA ILE A 201 -4.15 -5.31 6.74
C ILE A 201 -4.70 -6.73 6.68
N LEU A 202 -4.38 -7.48 5.64
CA LEU A 202 -4.85 -8.85 5.44
C LEU A 202 -4.28 -9.81 6.49
N ALA A 203 -5.08 -10.78 6.91
CA ALA A 203 -4.69 -11.81 7.87
C ALA A 203 -3.68 -12.83 7.31
N HIS A 204 -3.18 -13.68 8.18
CA HIS A 204 -2.38 -14.88 7.91
C HIS A 204 -0.97 -14.66 7.37
N GLN A 205 -0.53 -13.42 7.20
CA GLN A 205 0.77 -13.10 6.62
C GLN A 205 1.65 -12.32 7.60
N ASP A 206 2.86 -12.79 7.78
CA ASP A 206 3.92 -12.09 8.50
C ASP A 206 4.89 -11.46 7.50
N TRP A 207 4.45 -10.35 6.87
CA TRP A 207 5.20 -9.68 5.81
C TRP A 207 6.58 -9.19 6.27
N ILE A 208 6.77 -8.96 7.56
CA ILE A 208 8.06 -8.54 8.14
C ILE A 208 9.07 -9.68 7.99
N ARG A 209 8.71 -10.89 8.43
CA ARG A 209 9.57 -12.07 8.33
C ARG A 209 9.69 -12.59 6.92
N MET A 210 8.58 -12.64 6.19
CA MET A 210 8.53 -13.10 4.80
C MET A 210 9.16 -12.10 3.83
N LYS A 211 9.45 -10.87 4.27
CA LYS A 211 10.04 -9.78 3.46
C LYS A 211 9.28 -9.51 2.17
N CYS A 212 7.97 -9.73 2.18
CA CYS A 212 7.09 -9.68 0.99
C CYS A 212 6.15 -8.45 0.96
N GLY A 213 6.35 -7.46 1.85
CA GLY A 213 5.39 -6.37 2.05
C GLY A 213 5.00 -5.61 0.78
N SER A 214 5.96 -5.23 -0.06
CA SER A 214 5.68 -4.53 -1.33
C SER A 214 5.02 -5.45 -2.36
N GLY A 215 5.50 -6.69 -2.51
CA GLY A 215 4.90 -7.68 -3.40
C GLY A 215 3.45 -7.99 -3.03
N LEU A 216 3.18 -8.15 -1.73
CA LEU A 216 1.84 -8.32 -1.20
C LEU A 216 0.94 -7.12 -1.54
N ALA A 217 1.40 -5.89 -1.31
CA ALA A 217 0.63 -4.70 -1.59
C ALA A 217 0.26 -4.59 -3.08
N ILE A 218 1.21 -4.83 -3.99
CA ILE A 218 1.00 -4.76 -5.44
C ILE A 218 0.06 -5.88 -5.91
N ALA A 219 0.31 -7.13 -5.52
CA ALA A 219 -0.46 -8.28 -5.98
C ALA A 219 -1.93 -8.21 -5.52
N THR A 220 -2.15 -7.86 -4.25
CA THR A 220 -3.52 -7.75 -3.70
C THR A 220 -4.25 -6.53 -4.25
N ALA A 221 -3.57 -5.41 -4.50
CA ALA A 221 -4.16 -4.24 -5.15
C ALA A 221 -4.63 -4.56 -6.57
N TYR A 222 -3.77 -5.23 -7.36
CA TYR A 222 -4.11 -5.66 -8.71
C TYR A 222 -5.32 -6.62 -8.71
N GLY A 223 -5.30 -7.64 -7.83
CA GLY A 223 -6.38 -8.61 -7.70
C GLY A 223 -7.71 -7.96 -7.30
N ALA A 224 -7.71 -7.09 -6.30
CA ALA A 224 -8.91 -6.38 -5.84
C ALA A 224 -9.48 -5.44 -6.91
N VAL A 225 -8.65 -4.72 -7.66
CA VAL A 225 -9.11 -3.86 -8.76
C VAL A 225 -9.74 -4.70 -9.87
N LYS A 226 -9.13 -5.83 -10.26
CA LYS A 226 -9.76 -6.76 -11.24
C LYS A 226 -11.10 -7.27 -10.75
N ALA A 227 -11.22 -7.66 -9.50
CA ALA A 227 -12.47 -8.12 -8.91
C ALA A 227 -13.55 -7.02 -8.90
N LEU A 228 -13.16 -5.79 -8.51
CA LEU A 228 -14.04 -4.62 -8.51
C LEU A 228 -14.60 -4.34 -9.92
N LEU A 229 -13.74 -4.29 -10.93
CA LEU A 229 -14.16 -4.05 -12.31
C LEU A 229 -15.12 -5.13 -12.80
N LYS A 230 -14.81 -6.41 -12.57
CA LYS A 230 -15.69 -7.53 -12.92
C LYS A 230 -17.07 -7.47 -12.25
N LEU A 231 -17.14 -7.00 -11.00
CA LEU A 231 -18.39 -6.81 -10.28
C LEU A 231 -19.19 -5.62 -10.80
N LYS A 232 -18.53 -4.53 -11.24
CA LYS A 232 -19.18 -3.38 -11.88
C LYS A 232 -19.76 -3.75 -13.25
N ASP A 233 -19.03 -4.46 -14.09
CA ASP A 233 -19.48 -4.88 -15.42
C ASP A 233 -20.74 -5.76 -15.34
N LYS A 234 -20.84 -6.63 -14.32
CA LYS A 234 -22.04 -7.43 -14.06
C LYS A 234 -23.25 -6.59 -13.60
N GLN A 235 -23.06 -5.38 -13.09
CA GLN A 235 -24.16 -4.46 -12.75
C GLN A 235 -24.71 -3.73 -13.97
N ILE A 236 -23.91 -3.52 -15.00
CA ILE A 236 -24.29 -2.79 -16.22
C ILE A 236 -25.07 -3.69 -17.21
N LYS A 237 -24.97 -5.03 -17.06
CA LYS A 237 -25.62 -6.01 -17.95
C LYS A 237 -26.96 -6.65 -17.52
N PRO A 238 -27.76 -6.17 -16.56
CA PRO A 238 -28.98 -6.90 -16.16
C PRO A 238 -30.24 -6.58 -16.95
N ASN A 239 -30.23 -5.75 -18.00
CA ASN A 239 -31.48 -5.35 -18.69
C ASN A 239 -31.62 -5.67 -20.18
N ASN A 240 -30.67 -6.35 -20.83
CA ASN A 240 -30.81 -6.66 -22.26
C ASN A 240 -31.26 -8.10 -22.59
N GLU A 241 -31.37 -8.99 -21.61
CA GLU A 241 -31.90 -10.36 -21.85
C GLU A 241 -33.38 -10.56 -21.47
N ALA A 242 -34.02 -9.55 -20.85
CA ALA A 242 -35.42 -9.64 -20.42
C ALA A 242 -36.43 -8.99 -21.39
N ILE A 243 -35.99 -8.48 -22.55
CA ILE A 243 -36.88 -7.80 -23.52
C ILE A 243 -37.07 -8.60 -24.82
N CYS A 244 -36.54 -9.81 -24.94
CA CYS A 244 -36.66 -10.59 -26.19
C CYS A 244 -37.53 -11.86 -26.08
N THR A 245 -38.54 -11.87 -25.22
CA THR A 245 -39.48 -13.03 -25.16
C THR A 245 -40.92 -12.61 -24.84
N ILE A 246 -41.44 -11.54 -25.48
CA ILE A 246 -42.88 -11.30 -25.58
C ILE A 246 -43.16 -10.65 -26.95
N SER A 247 -43.18 -11.43 -28.01
CA SER A 247 -43.97 -11.13 -29.22
C SER A 247 -43.94 -12.30 -30.19
N GLU A 248 -44.50 -13.43 -29.75
CA GLU A 248 -45.04 -14.42 -30.67
C GLU A 248 -46.15 -15.19 -29.97
N LYS A 249 -47.31 -14.58 -29.95
CA LYS A 249 -48.64 -15.25 -29.89
C LYS A 249 -49.70 -14.16 -29.95
N PHE A 250 -50.14 -13.85 -31.16
CA PHE A 250 -51.54 -13.73 -31.65
C PHE A 250 -51.49 -13.36 -33.12
#